data_6ebea5e1dd68c8d9b9b3e05411ead179
#
_entry.id   6ebea5e1dd68c8d9b9b3e05411ead179
#
_cell.length_a   1.000
_cell.length_b   1.000
_cell.length_c   1.000
_cell.angle_alpha   90.00
_cell.angle_beta   90.00
_cell.angle_gamma   90.00
#
_symmetry.space_group_name_H-M   'P 1'
#
loop_
_entity.id
_entity.type
_entity.pdbx_description
1 polymer ?
#
loop_
_entity_poly.entity_id
_entity_poly.type
_entity_poly.pdbx_seq_one_letter_code
_entity_poly.pdbx_strand_id
1 'polypeptide(L)'
;MAFAGLKKQINKANQYMTEKMGGAEGTKLDVDFVDMERKTDVTCELVEELQTKTKEFLQPNPTARAKMAAVKGISKLSGQAKASTYPQPEGVLGDCMLTYGKRMGDDSVFAQALIEMGEAMKQMADVKYSLDDNIKQNFLEPLHHLQTKDLKEVMHHRKKLQGRRLDFDCKRRRQAKGIHISDEEVRQAEEKFAESLHLAQMGMFNLLENDIEQVAQLATFSEALLEYHQQCTEILRGLTETLLEKKNEAANRPKMEFVPKTLADLNVDGLPAIDGMNGASRSGSPVYGDGKRSQLELFSTGNLPQSTNASPLPSPSKSPARTPVPKQPCCTALYDFEPENPGELGFKENDTITLIQRVDENWFEGKINGRTGYFPVSYVQVVQPLP
;
A
#
# COMPACT_ATOMS: atom_id res chain seq x y z
N MET A 1 1.36 40.63 -34.55
CA MET A 1 2.40 39.84 -33.83
C MET A 1 2.12 38.32 -33.80
N ALA A 2 0.88 37.87 -33.71
CA ALA A 2 0.54 36.43 -33.63
C ALA A 2 0.98 35.58 -34.85
N PHE A 3 0.86 36.11 -36.07
CA PHE A 3 1.25 35.44 -37.33
C PHE A 3 2.76 35.17 -37.44
N ALA A 4 3.62 36.04 -36.92
CA ALA A 4 5.07 35.84 -36.93
C ALA A 4 5.51 34.69 -36.01
N GLY A 5 4.87 34.59 -34.86
CA GLY A 5 5.09 33.48 -33.92
C GLY A 5 4.67 32.11 -34.50
N LEU A 6 3.50 32.04 -35.13
CA LEU A 6 2.99 30.83 -35.78
C LEU A 6 3.93 30.38 -36.91
N LYS A 7 4.35 31.29 -37.78
CA LYS A 7 5.29 30.99 -38.87
C LYS A 7 6.62 30.44 -38.34
N LYS A 8 7.12 30.97 -37.22
CA LYS A 8 8.34 30.49 -36.57
C LYS A 8 8.16 29.06 -36.03
N GLN A 9 7.02 28.73 -35.43
CA GLN A 9 6.73 27.38 -34.97
C GLN A 9 6.61 26.38 -36.12
N ILE A 10 5.94 26.74 -37.20
CA ILE A 10 5.84 25.90 -38.41
C ILE A 10 7.23 25.64 -39.00
N ASN A 11 8.09 26.65 -39.07
CA ASN A 11 9.45 26.50 -39.59
C ASN A 11 10.29 25.52 -38.74
N LYS A 12 10.17 25.59 -37.40
CA LYS A 12 10.83 24.67 -36.49
C LYS A 12 10.30 23.21 -36.64
N ALA A 13 8.98 23.06 -36.73
CA ALA A 13 8.37 21.75 -36.96
C ALA A 13 8.82 21.14 -38.29
N ASN A 14 8.86 21.93 -39.36
CA ASN A 14 9.36 21.49 -40.65
C ASN A 14 10.86 21.13 -40.60
N GLN A 15 11.69 21.91 -39.89
CA GLN A 15 13.10 21.58 -39.71
C GLN A 15 13.25 20.24 -38.98
N TYR A 16 12.56 20.04 -37.85
CA TYR A 16 12.55 18.78 -37.08
C TYR A 16 12.12 17.57 -37.93
N MET A 17 11.02 17.72 -38.68
CA MET A 17 10.56 16.66 -39.59
C MET A 17 11.58 16.36 -40.67
N THR A 18 12.21 17.36 -41.26
CA THR A 18 13.22 17.19 -42.30
C THR A 18 14.49 16.50 -41.78
N GLU A 19 14.91 16.79 -40.54
CA GLU A 19 16.00 16.09 -39.85
C GLU A 19 15.65 14.64 -39.61
N LYS A 20 14.44 14.35 -39.09
CA LYS A 20 13.98 12.96 -38.84
C LYS A 20 13.86 12.13 -40.12
N MET A 21 13.51 12.77 -41.26
CA MET A 21 13.37 12.07 -42.53
C MET A 21 14.70 11.99 -43.32
N GLY A 22 15.82 12.39 -42.72
CA GLY A 22 17.14 12.37 -43.36
C GLY A 22 17.35 13.38 -44.45
N GLY A 23 16.42 14.36 -44.63
CA GLY A 23 16.49 15.42 -45.64
C GLY A 23 17.32 16.64 -45.22
N ALA A 24 17.81 16.69 -44.01
CA ALA A 24 18.72 17.71 -43.51
C ALA A 24 19.54 17.18 -42.32
N GLU A 25 20.76 17.58 -42.21
CA GLU A 25 21.60 17.33 -41.04
C GLU A 25 21.45 18.51 -40.07
N GLY A 26 21.05 18.24 -38.83
CA GLY A 26 20.98 19.21 -37.75
C GLY A 26 22.35 19.39 -37.09
N THR A 27 22.56 20.52 -36.40
CA THR A 27 23.75 20.71 -35.57
C THR A 27 23.81 19.64 -34.51
N LYS A 28 24.88 18.83 -34.50
CA LYS A 28 25.14 17.80 -33.50
C LYS A 28 25.77 18.48 -32.28
N LEU A 29 25.28 18.06 -31.12
CA LEU A 29 25.90 18.39 -29.83
C LEU A 29 27.01 17.40 -29.56
N ASP A 30 27.99 17.78 -28.75
CA ASP A 30 29.13 16.94 -28.44
C ASP A 30 28.75 15.73 -27.57
N VAL A 31 29.67 14.77 -27.45
CA VAL A 31 29.43 13.51 -26.74
C VAL A 31 29.20 13.76 -25.23
N ASP A 32 29.93 14.73 -24.66
CA ASP A 32 29.83 15.05 -23.23
C ASP A 32 28.46 15.66 -22.91
N PHE A 33 27.95 16.52 -23.80
CA PHE A 33 26.60 17.06 -23.66
C PHE A 33 25.54 15.97 -23.73
N VAL A 34 25.66 15.05 -24.65
CA VAL A 34 24.70 13.92 -24.80
C VAL A 34 24.76 13.00 -23.58
N ASP A 35 25.95 12.78 -23.01
CA ASP A 35 26.06 11.97 -21.77
C ASP A 35 25.44 12.70 -20.57
N MET A 36 25.62 14.02 -20.44
CA MET A 36 24.93 14.81 -19.42
C MET A 36 23.39 14.77 -19.60
N GLU A 37 22.90 14.85 -20.85
CA GLU A 37 21.46 14.70 -21.11
C GLU A 37 20.95 13.35 -20.62
N ARG A 38 21.62 12.27 -20.98
CA ARG A 38 21.27 10.91 -20.56
C ARG A 38 21.26 10.75 -19.03
N LYS A 39 22.31 11.25 -18.34
CA LYS A 39 22.40 11.21 -16.88
C LYS A 39 21.26 12.02 -16.23
N THR A 40 20.95 13.20 -16.78
CA THR A 40 19.84 14.04 -16.32
C THR A 40 18.49 13.33 -16.47
N ASP A 41 18.25 12.63 -17.57
CA ASP A 41 17.03 11.86 -17.79
C ASP A 41 16.91 10.73 -16.75
N VAL A 42 17.99 9.98 -16.50
CA VAL A 42 18.04 8.96 -15.44
C VAL A 42 17.78 9.55 -14.06
N THR A 43 18.33 10.74 -13.77
CA THR A 43 18.07 11.45 -12.50
C THR A 43 16.58 11.82 -12.35
N CYS A 44 15.94 12.26 -13.44
CA CYS A 44 14.50 12.56 -13.42
C CYS A 44 13.66 11.32 -13.07
N GLU A 45 13.93 10.22 -13.76
CA GLU A 45 13.25 8.93 -13.51
C GLU A 45 13.52 8.43 -12.09
N LEU A 46 14.78 8.46 -11.64
CA LEU A 46 15.18 8.05 -10.30
C LEU A 46 14.44 8.83 -9.20
N VAL A 47 14.36 10.16 -9.31
CA VAL A 47 13.71 11.01 -8.30
C VAL A 47 12.21 10.73 -8.23
N GLU A 48 11.56 10.47 -9.35
CA GLU A 48 10.14 10.08 -9.39
C GLU A 48 9.90 8.72 -8.76
N GLU A 49 10.70 7.72 -9.14
CA GLU A 49 10.62 6.37 -8.60
C GLU A 49 10.95 6.31 -7.10
N LEU A 50 12.01 7.00 -6.65
CA LEU A 50 12.36 7.06 -5.22
C LEU A 50 11.23 7.65 -4.39
N GLN A 51 10.60 8.73 -4.82
CA GLN A 51 9.46 9.31 -4.11
C GLN A 51 8.28 8.33 -4.02
N THR A 52 8.01 7.60 -5.11
CA THR A 52 6.92 6.63 -5.18
C THR A 52 7.20 5.43 -4.28
N LYS A 53 8.37 4.82 -4.42
CA LYS A 53 8.76 3.62 -3.66
C LYS A 53 8.95 3.91 -2.17
N THR A 54 9.47 5.09 -1.81
CA THR A 54 9.56 5.49 -0.39
C THR A 54 8.18 5.65 0.24
N LYS A 55 7.21 6.25 -0.46
CA LYS A 55 5.81 6.33 0.03
C LYS A 55 5.18 4.94 0.18
N GLU A 56 5.48 4.01 -0.73
CA GLU A 56 5.05 2.62 -0.64
C GLU A 56 5.72 1.89 0.53
N PHE A 57 6.99 2.11 0.76
CA PHE A 57 7.74 1.56 1.89
C PHE A 57 7.16 2.03 3.24
N LEU A 58 6.90 3.33 3.38
CA LEU A 58 6.32 3.89 4.61
C LEU A 58 4.88 3.42 4.86
N GLN A 59 4.10 3.25 3.82
CA GLN A 59 2.72 2.77 3.87
C GLN A 59 2.47 1.74 2.76
N PRO A 60 2.67 0.44 3.06
CA PRO A 60 2.52 -0.63 2.06
C PRO A 60 1.09 -0.80 1.55
N ASN A 61 0.07 -0.50 2.38
CA ASN A 61 -1.32 -0.68 2.00
C ASN A 61 -1.78 0.38 0.97
N PRO A 62 -2.10 0.01 -0.29
CA PRO A 62 -2.48 0.94 -1.33
C PRO A 62 -3.80 1.67 -1.03
N THR A 63 -4.77 0.99 -0.42
CA THR A 63 -6.05 1.60 -0.01
C THR A 63 -5.84 2.68 1.04
N ALA A 64 -4.91 2.46 1.98
CA ALA A 64 -4.52 3.45 2.96
C ALA A 64 -3.89 4.68 2.32
N ARG A 65 -2.96 4.47 1.37
CA ARG A 65 -2.34 5.57 0.60
C ARG A 65 -3.38 6.38 -0.16
N ALA A 66 -4.33 5.71 -0.83
CA ALA A 66 -5.41 6.37 -1.56
C ALA A 66 -6.32 7.21 -0.64
N LYS A 67 -6.72 6.66 0.52
CA LYS A 67 -7.50 7.40 1.53
C LYS A 67 -6.76 8.63 2.04
N MET A 68 -5.46 8.51 2.35
CA MET A 68 -4.63 9.63 2.78
C MET A 68 -4.52 10.71 1.70
N ALA A 69 -4.34 10.32 0.44
CA ALA A 69 -4.29 11.26 -0.68
C ALA A 69 -5.63 12.02 -0.85
N ALA A 70 -6.76 11.32 -0.75
CA ALA A 70 -8.09 11.92 -0.82
C ALA A 70 -8.33 12.92 0.34
N VAL A 71 -7.98 12.54 1.58
CA VAL A 71 -8.09 13.42 2.75
C VAL A 71 -7.22 14.67 2.61
N LYS A 72 -5.96 14.52 2.12
CA LYS A 72 -5.09 15.66 1.83
C LYS A 72 -5.67 16.58 0.74
N GLY A 73 -6.30 16.01 -0.29
CA GLY A 73 -6.99 16.78 -1.35
C GLY A 73 -8.14 17.62 -0.79
N ILE A 74 -9.00 17.00 0.01
CA ILE A 74 -10.15 17.67 0.65
C ILE A 74 -9.68 18.72 1.66
N SER A 75 -8.66 18.42 2.46
CA SER A 75 -8.09 19.34 3.43
C SER A 75 -7.50 20.59 2.80
N LYS A 76 -6.83 20.46 1.63
CA LYS A 76 -6.36 21.62 0.85
C LYS A 76 -7.51 22.49 0.33
N LEU A 77 -8.65 21.89 -0.03
CA LEU A 77 -9.83 22.60 -0.51
C LEU A 77 -10.62 23.29 0.63
N SER A 78 -10.65 22.69 1.82
CA SER A 78 -11.41 23.19 2.97
C SER A 78 -10.64 24.12 3.90
N GLY A 79 -9.34 24.31 3.69
CA GLY A 79 -8.48 25.14 4.54
C GLY A 79 -8.28 24.60 5.97
N GLN A 80 -8.80 23.41 6.28
CA GLN A 80 -8.63 22.77 7.59
C GLN A 80 -7.60 21.64 7.48
N ALA A 81 -6.39 21.93 7.93
CA ALA A 81 -5.33 20.93 8.05
C ALA A 81 -5.62 19.99 9.24
N LYS A 82 -6.48 18.99 9.07
CA LYS A 82 -6.47 17.80 9.93
C LYS A 82 -5.45 16.81 9.34
N ALA A 83 -4.30 16.69 9.99
CA ALA A 83 -3.39 15.60 9.76
C ALA A 83 -4.10 14.30 10.18
N SER A 84 -4.76 13.66 9.25
CA SER A 84 -5.29 12.31 9.45
C SER A 84 -4.12 11.35 9.33
N THR A 85 -3.56 10.98 10.47
CA THR A 85 -2.56 9.92 10.56
C THR A 85 -3.26 8.60 10.32
N TYR A 86 -2.78 7.81 9.37
CA TYR A 86 -3.32 6.47 9.15
C TYR A 86 -2.95 5.58 10.35
N PRO A 87 -3.91 4.83 10.96
CA PRO A 87 -3.58 3.99 12.09
C PRO A 87 -2.58 2.90 11.68
N GLN A 88 -1.47 2.82 12.41
CA GLN A 88 -0.47 1.78 12.21
C GLN A 88 -1.03 0.42 12.66
N PRO A 89 -0.73 -0.69 11.96
CA PRO A 89 -1.21 -2.02 12.33
C PRO A 89 -0.87 -2.40 13.76
N GLU A 90 0.33 -2.03 14.21
CA GLU A 90 0.80 -2.23 15.60
C GLU A 90 -0.14 -1.53 16.60
N GLY A 91 -0.51 -0.29 16.33
CA GLY A 91 -1.42 0.47 17.19
C GLY A 91 -2.83 -0.11 17.24
N VAL A 92 -3.35 -0.58 16.10
CA VAL A 92 -4.67 -1.25 16.04
C VAL A 92 -4.67 -2.55 16.85
N LEU A 93 -3.60 -3.34 16.74
CA LEU A 93 -3.43 -4.56 17.52
C LEU A 93 -3.28 -4.25 19.02
N GLY A 94 -2.51 -3.21 19.36
CA GLY A 94 -2.36 -2.72 20.72
C GLY A 94 -3.68 -2.30 21.34
N ASP A 95 -4.51 -1.53 20.64
CA ASP A 95 -5.84 -1.12 21.12
C ASP A 95 -6.77 -2.32 21.37
N CYS A 96 -6.70 -3.36 20.54
CA CYS A 96 -7.42 -4.61 20.74
C CYS A 96 -6.98 -5.28 22.05
N MET A 97 -5.67 -5.48 22.24
CA MET A 97 -5.11 -6.11 23.45
C MET A 97 -5.45 -5.34 24.71
N LEU A 98 -5.32 -4.03 24.70
CA LEU A 98 -5.67 -3.14 25.81
C LEU A 98 -7.16 -3.23 26.15
N THR A 99 -8.03 -3.23 25.12
CA THR A 99 -9.47 -3.29 25.32
C THR A 99 -9.88 -4.60 26.00
N TYR A 100 -9.38 -5.72 25.51
CA TYR A 100 -9.75 -7.03 26.08
C TYR A 100 -9.01 -7.33 27.38
N GLY A 101 -7.75 -6.92 27.52
CA GLY A 101 -7.02 -7.01 28.80
C GLY A 101 -7.77 -6.33 29.93
N LYS A 102 -8.19 -5.06 29.74
CA LYS A 102 -8.99 -4.31 30.73
C LYS A 102 -10.34 -4.93 31.02
N ARG A 103 -11.00 -5.56 30.04
CA ARG A 103 -12.30 -6.22 30.22
C ARG A 103 -12.20 -7.55 30.95
N MET A 104 -11.05 -8.23 30.94
CA MET A 104 -10.83 -9.47 31.67
C MET A 104 -10.63 -9.29 33.17
N GLY A 105 -10.36 -8.07 33.61
CA GLY A 105 -10.15 -7.71 35.02
C GLY A 105 -8.72 -7.89 35.50
N ASP A 106 -8.36 -7.15 36.54
CA ASP A 106 -6.98 -7.03 37.04
C ASP A 106 -6.46 -8.28 37.74
N ASP A 107 -7.35 -9.20 38.15
CA ASP A 107 -6.98 -10.46 38.84
C ASP A 107 -6.33 -11.48 37.92
N SER A 108 -6.43 -11.31 36.61
CA SER A 108 -5.88 -12.21 35.61
C SER A 108 -4.45 -11.81 35.22
N VAL A 109 -3.46 -12.68 35.50
CA VAL A 109 -2.08 -12.49 35.01
C VAL A 109 -2.03 -12.39 33.50
N PHE A 110 -2.88 -13.14 32.78
CA PHE A 110 -2.98 -13.05 31.34
C PHE A 110 -3.52 -11.69 30.87
N ALA A 111 -4.53 -11.15 31.56
CA ALA A 111 -5.05 -9.82 31.27
C ALA A 111 -3.98 -8.73 31.44
N GLN A 112 -3.21 -8.81 32.54
CA GLN A 112 -2.07 -7.91 32.76
C GLN A 112 -1.03 -8.05 31.64
N ALA A 113 -0.67 -9.27 31.25
CA ALA A 113 0.27 -9.52 30.15
C ALA A 113 -0.25 -8.97 28.79
N LEU A 114 -1.57 -9.06 28.54
CA LEU A 114 -2.18 -8.45 27.36
C LEU A 114 -2.11 -6.93 27.38
N ILE A 115 -2.26 -6.30 28.54
CA ILE A 115 -2.15 -4.84 28.71
C ILE A 115 -0.72 -4.40 28.40
N GLU A 116 0.27 -5.06 29.01
CA GLU A 116 1.70 -4.75 28.74
C GLU A 116 2.06 -4.89 27.26
N MET A 117 1.63 -6.00 26.64
CA MET A 117 1.82 -6.21 25.19
C MET A 117 1.13 -5.14 24.37
N GLY A 118 -0.10 -4.76 24.74
CA GLY A 118 -0.87 -3.72 24.05
C GLY A 118 -0.21 -2.36 24.13
N GLU A 119 0.33 -1.98 25.29
CA GLU A 119 1.05 -0.73 25.50
C GLU A 119 2.35 -0.68 24.68
N ALA A 120 3.12 -1.77 24.68
CA ALA A 120 4.33 -1.87 23.87
C ALA A 120 4.03 -1.75 22.37
N MET A 121 2.96 -2.40 21.88
CA MET A 121 2.52 -2.29 20.49
C MET A 121 2.13 -0.85 20.13
N LYS A 122 1.52 -0.11 21.02
CA LYS A 122 1.20 1.31 20.79
C LYS A 122 2.46 2.17 20.75
N GLN A 123 3.41 1.94 21.64
CA GLN A 123 4.70 2.62 21.59
C GLN A 123 5.43 2.36 20.27
N MET A 124 5.44 1.12 19.78
CA MET A 124 6.00 0.80 18.47
C MET A 124 5.29 1.53 17.31
N ALA A 125 3.96 1.70 17.40
CA ALA A 125 3.22 2.50 16.43
C ALA A 125 3.64 3.98 16.47
N ASP A 126 3.88 4.54 17.64
CA ASP A 126 4.34 5.93 17.80
C ASP A 126 5.76 6.12 17.24
N VAL A 127 6.66 5.18 17.48
CA VAL A 127 8.00 5.19 16.89
C VAL A 127 7.93 5.12 15.35
N LYS A 128 6.98 4.35 14.80
CA LYS A 128 6.77 4.25 13.35
C LYS A 128 6.20 5.53 12.75
N TYR A 129 5.34 6.27 13.48
CA TYR A 129 4.92 7.61 13.06
C TYR A 129 6.09 8.58 13.03
N SER A 130 6.99 8.52 14.02
CA SER A 130 8.19 9.36 14.06
C SER A 130 9.12 9.08 12.86
N LEU A 131 9.31 7.80 12.49
CA LEU A 131 10.04 7.41 11.28
C LEU A 131 9.38 7.98 10.02
N ASP A 132 8.06 7.82 9.89
CA ASP A 132 7.28 8.30 8.74
C ASP A 132 7.43 9.82 8.56
N ASP A 133 7.32 10.58 9.65
CA ASP A 133 7.47 12.03 9.62
C ASP A 133 8.91 12.48 9.35
N ASN A 134 9.90 11.81 9.93
CA ASN A 134 11.32 12.08 9.66
C ASN A 134 11.66 11.87 8.18
N ILE A 135 11.29 10.71 7.61
CA ILE A 135 11.57 10.41 6.20
C ILE A 135 10.81 11.35 5.26
N LYS A 136 9.58 11.73 5.59
CA LYS A 136 8.83 12.73 4.79
C LYS A 136 9.54 14.06 4.76
N GLN A 137 9.99 14.54 5.90
CA GLN A 137 10.60 15.87 6.03
C GLN A 137 12.01 15.90 5.46
N ASN A 138 12.84 14.90 5.78
CA ASN A 138 14.28 14.96 5.52
C ASN A 138 14.71 14.21 4.24
N PHE A 139 13.80 13.45 3.61
CA PHE A 139 14.11 12.74 2.37
C PHE A 139 13.10 13.06 1.26
N LEU A 140 11.79 12.91 1.50
CA LEU A 140 10.79 13.12 0.46
C LEU A 140 10.58 14.58 0.09
N GLU A 141 10.63 15.52 1.04
CA GLU A 141 10.53 16.96 0.74
C GLU A 141 11.71 17.48 -0.08
N PRO A 142 12.99 17.19 0.26
CA PRO A 142 14.12 17.50 -0.60
C PRO A 142 14.00 16.94 -2.02
N LEU A 143 13.63 15.67 -2.18
CA LEU A 143 13.41 15.06 -3.50
C LEU A 143 12.28 15.74 -4.27
N HIS A 144 11.20 16.13 -3.61
CA HIS A 144 10.12 16.88 -4.22
C HIS A 144 10.58 18.28 -4.66
N HIS A 145 11.41 18.94 -3.86
CA HIS A 145 11.99 20.22 -4.21
C HIS A 145 12.89 20.09 -5.44
N LEU A 146 13.77 19.11 -5.46
CA LEU A 146 14.64 18.78 -6.60
C LEU A 146 13.79 18.55 -7.87
N GLN A 147 12.72 17.76 -7.79
CA GLN A 147 11.84 17.51 -8.92
C GLN A 147 11.12 18.75 -9.43
N THR A 148 10.57 19.56 -8.52
CA THR A 148 9.66 20.66 -8.90
C THR A 148 10.37 21.97 -9.23
N LYS A 149 11.62 22.13 -8.82
CA LYS A 149 12.45 23.30 -9.11
C LYS A 149 13.61 22.95 -10.03
N ASP A 150 14.63 22.29 -9.52
CA ASP A 150 15.92 22.17 -10.22
C ASP A 150 15.79 21.33 -11.51
N LEU A 151 15.21 20.14 -11.43
CA LEU A 151 14.95 19.32 -12.61
C LEU A 151 14.02 20.01 -13.61
N LYS A 152 12.99 20.68 -13.14
CA LYS A 152 12.07 21.42 -13.99
C LYS A 152 12.75 22.57 -14.71
N GLU A 153 13.66 23.28 -14.04
CA GLU A 153 14.45 24.35 -14.63
C GLU A 153 15.42 23.82 -15.68
N VAL A 154 16.17 22.77 -15.36
CA VAL A 154 17.06 22.10 -16.31
C VAL A 154 16.31 21.62 -17.55
N MET A 155 15.17 20.96 -17.38
CA MET A 155 14.34 20.50 -18.50
C MET A 155 13.78 21.67 -19.33
N HIS A 156 13.48 22.80 -18.68
CA HIS A 156 13.10 24.03 -19.41
C HIS A 156 14.25 24.55 -20.28
N HIS A 157 15.47 24.61 -19.74
CA HIS A 157 16.65 25.03 -20.50
C HIS A 157 16.96 24.10 -21.68
N ARG A 158 16.89 22.78 -21.48
CA ARG A 158 17.06 21.77 -22.53
C ARG A 158 16.01 21.94 -23.65
N LYS A 159 14.74 22.13 -23.29
CA LYS A 159 13.65 22.37 -24.26
C LYS A 159 13.86 23.69 -25.04
N LYS A 160 14.31 24.72 -24.34
CA LYS A 160 14.64 26.03 -24.97
C LYS A 160 15.82 25.89 -25.93
N LEU A 161 16.88 25.19 -25.55
CA LEU A 161 18.03 24.85 -26.36
C LEU A 161 17.61 24.13 -27.65
N GLN A 162 16.85 23.09 -27.57
CA GLN A 162 16.34 22.36 -28.74
C GLN A 162 15.56 23.26 -29.70
N GLY A 163 14.72 24.13 -29.15
CA GLY A 163 14.00 25.12 -29.98
C GLY A 163 14.88 26.18 -30.59
N ARG A 164 16.01 26.58 -29.98
CA ARG A 164 16.98 27.53 -30.51
C ARG A 164 17.87 26.90 -31.59
N ARG A 165 18.31 25.64 -31.36
CA ARG A 165 19.03 24.86 -32.36
C ARG A 165 18.24 24.72 -33.66
N LEU A 166 16.96 24.31 -33.58
CA LEU A 166 16.09 24.19 -34.74
C LEU A 166 15.88 25.54 -35.48
N ASP A 167 15.79 26.66 -34.75
CA ASP A 167 15.67 28.00 -35.37
C ASP A 167 16.94 28.38 -36.14
N PHE A 168 18.11 28.15 -35.53
CA PHE A 168 19.41 28.40 -36.14
C PHE A 168 19.61 27.53 -37.38
N ASP A 169 19.45 26.23 -37.29
CA ASP A 169 19.62 25.26 -38.40
C ASP A 169 18.65 25.57 -39.56
N CYS A 170 17.42 25.93 -39.25
CA CYS A 170 16.44 26.33 -40.26
C CYS A 170 16.88 27.59 -41.02
N LYS A 171 17.36 28.61 -40.32
CA LYS A 171 17.81 29.88 -40.94
C LYS A 171 19.05 29.66 -41.79
N ARG A 172 20.07 28.97 -41.26
CA ARG A 172 21.30 28.61 -41.97
C ARG A 172 21.02 27.82 -43.24
N ARG A 173 20.14 26.84 -43.20
CA ARG A 173 19.72 26.03 -44.35
C ARG A 173 18.97 26.87 -45.40
N ARG A 174 18.09 27.78 -44.99
CA ARG A 174 17.34 28.68 -45.90
C ARG A 174 18.25 29.66 -46.57
N GLN A 175 19.20 30.22 -45.85
CA GLN A 175 20.21 31.11 -46.41
C GLN A 175 21.06 30.38 -47.48
N ALA A 176 21.54 29.18 -47.17
CA ALA A 176 22.30 28.32 -48.10
C ALA A 176 21.52 27.97 -49.38
N LYS A 177 20.17 27.95 -49.34
CA LYS A 177 19.28 27.73 -50.48
C LYS A 177 18.93 29.05 -51.23
N GLY A 178 19.56 30.16 -50.90
CA GLY A 178 19.31 31.46 -51.55
C GLY A 178 17.97 32.11 -51.16
N ILE A 179 17.30 31.59 -50.12
CA ILE A 179 16.10 32.24 -49.59
C ILE A 179 16.55 33.44 -48.75
N HIS A 180 15.93 34.60 -48.98
CA HIS A 180 16.34 35.88 -48.38
C HIS A 180 16.25 35.85 -46.83
N ILE A 181 17.36 35.52 -46.20
CA ILE A 181 17.64 35.59 -44.76
C ILE A 181 18.94 36.38 -44.61
N SER A 182 18.91 37.46 -43.82
CA SER A 182 20.11 38.26 -43.61
C SER A 182 21.14 37.57 -42.74
N ASP A 183 22.43 37.89 -42.92
CA ASP A 183 23.53 37.40 -42.08
C ASP A 183 23.27 37.75 -40.60
N GLU A 184 22.71 38.92 -40.35
CA GLU A 184 22.32 39.38 -39.01
C GLU A 184 21.26 38.51 -38.38
N GLU A 185 20.27 38.01 -39.12
CA GLU A 185 19.26 37.10 -38.59
C GLU A 185 19.83 35.72 -38.24
N VAL A 186 20.81 35.24 -39.01
CA VAL A 186 21.53 34.00 -38.70
C VAL A 186 22.38 34.17 -37.46
N ARG A 187 23.17 35.28 -37.39
CA ARG A 187 24.01 35.61 -36.25
C ARG A 187 23.21 35.71 -34.93
N GLN A 188 22.07 36.41 -34.94
CA GLN A 188 21.18 36.48 -33.79
C GLN A 188 20.59 35.11 -33.36
N ALA A 189 20.35 34.22 -34.31
CA ALA A 189 19.90 32.88 -33.99
C ALA A 189 21.01 32.01 -33.37
N GLU A 190 22.25 32.17 -33.86
CA GLU A 190 23.45 31.56 -33.36
C GLU A 190 23.74 32.01 -31.92
N GLU A 191 23.73 33.31 -31.64
CA GLU A 191 23.92 33.89 -30.31
C GLU A 191 22.90 33.32 -29.31
N LYS A 192 21.61 33.25 -29.68
CA LYS A 192 20.55 32.68 -28.84
C LYS A 192 20.73 31.18 -28.65
N PHE A 193 21.23 30.47 -29.64
CA PHE A 193 21.55 29.04 -29.53
C PHE A 193 22.71 28.84 -28.58
N ALA A 194 23.83 29.59 -28.74
CA ALA A 194 24.98 29.55 -27.85
C ALA A 194 24.63 29.86 -26.38
N GLU A 195 23.83 30.93 -26.16
CA GLU A 195 23.29 31.24 -24.81
C GLU A 195 22.51 30.09 -24.21
N SER A 196 21.60 29.47 -24.99
CA SER A 196 20.79 28.37 -24.49
C SER A 196 21.58 27.08 -24.28
N LEU A 197 22.63 26.86 -25.07
CA LEU A 197 23.57 25.75 -24.89
C LEU A 197 24.31 25.89 -23.56
N HIS A 198 24.86 27.07 -23.30
CA HIS A 198 25.56 27.38 -22.05
C HIS A 198 24.66 27.17 -20.81
N LEU A 199 23.42 27.72 -20.85
CA LEU A 199 22.49 27.55 -19.73
C LEU A 199 22.07 26.11 -19.50
N ALA A 200 21.87 25.34 -20.57
CA ALA A 200 21.53 23.91 -20.44
C ALA A 200 22.71 23.09 -19.88
N GLN A 201 23.94 23.33 -20.38
CA GLN A 201 25.16 22.69 -19.87
C GLN A 201 25.35 22.99 -18.38
N MET A 202 25.32 24.27 -18.01
CA MET A 202 25.52 24.70 -16.63
C MET A 202 24.46 24.09 -15.69
N GLY A 203 23.19 24.11 -16.12
CA GLY A 203 22.10 23.54 -15.32
C GLY A 203 22.25 22.02 -15.11
N MET A 204 22.58 21.28 -16.17
CA MET A 204 22.83 19.82 -16.07
C MET A 204 24.07 19.52 -15.26
N PHE A 205 25.17 20.28 -15.46
CA PHE A 205 26.39 20.12 -14.69
C PHE A 205 26.15 20.30 -13.18
N ASN A 206 25.54 21.42 -12.79
CA ASN A 206 25.23 21.70 -11.38
C ASN A 206 24.31 20.64 -10.75
N LEU A 207 23.37 20.10 -11.52
CA LEU A 207 22.49 19.03 -11.08
C LEU A 207 23.24 17.73 -10.82
N LEU A 208 24.20 17.38 -11.69
CA LEU A 208 24.91 16.12 -11.65
C LEU A 208 26.12 16.14 -10.67
N GLU A 209 26.62 17.33 -10.33
CA GLU A 209 27.73 17.51 -9.36
C GLU A 209 27.24 17.64 -7.89
N ASN A 210 25.98 17.28 -7.62
CA ASN A 210 25.38 17.44 -6.29
C ASN A 210 25.44 16.15 -5.44
N ASP A 211 26.49 15.35 -5.61
CA ASP A 211 26.66 14.05 -4.92
C ASP A 211 26.66 14.19 -3.39
N ILE A 212 27.27 15.26 -2.86
CA ILE A 212 27.36 15.48 -1.41
C ILE A 212 25.97 15.57 -0.79
N GLU A 213 25.09 16.37 -1.37
CA GLU A 213 23.72 16.55 -0.87
C GLU A 213 22.91 15.26 -1.02
N GLN A 214 23.05 14.57 -2.15
CA GLN A 214 22.33 13.33 -2.42
C GLN A 214 22.77 12.21 -1.46
N VAL A 215 24.06 12.08 -1.21
CA VAL A 215 24.59 11.10 -0.25
C VAL A 215 24.19 11.47 1.18
N ALA A 216 24.21 12.75 1.54
CA ALA A 216 23.73 13.22 2.85
C ALA A 216 22.26 12.87 3.10
N GLN A 217 21.39 13.00 2.09
CA GLN A 217 20.00 12.60 2.19
C GLN A 217 19.84 11.09 2.42
N LEU A 218 20.64 10.25 1.74
CA LEU A 218 20.65 8.81 1.97
C LEU A 218 21.19 8.45 3.37
N ALA A 219 22.19 9.16 3.87
CA ALA A 219 22.70 8.99 5.22
C ALA A 219 21.60 9.31 6.26
N THR A 220 20.90 10.44 6.12
CA THR A 220 19.80 10.82 7.01
C THR A 220 18.65 9.81 6.98
N PHE A 221 18.34 9.25 5.79
CA PHE A 221 17.35 8.17 5.68
C PHE A 221 17.82 6.93 6.47
N SER A 222 19.10 6.55 6.34
CA SER A 222 19.66 5.40 7.06
C SER A 222 19.67 5.61 8.56
N GLU A 223 20.01 6.82 9.03
CA GLU A 223 19.96 7.21 10.45
C GLU A 223 18.54 7.10 11.03
N ALA A 224 17.54 7.56 10.28
CA ALA A 224 16.14 7.44 10.70
C ALA A 224 15.71 5.98 10.84
N LEU A 225 16.11 5.10 9.93
CA LEU A 225 15.88 3.66 10.03
C LEU A 225 16.58 3.04 11.23
N LEU A 226 17.84 3.40 11.46
CA LEU A 226 18.62 2.90 12.58
C LEU A 226 17.95 3.28 13.91
N GLU A 227 17.55 4.53 14.07
CA GLU A 227 16.85 5.03 15.25
C GLU A 227 15.54 4.27 15.49
N TYR A 228 14.74 4.08 14.44
CA TYR A 228 13.50 3.29 14.50
C TYR A 228 13.74 1.88 15.03
N HIS A 229 14.71 1.17 14.47
CA HIS A 229 15.02 -0.20 14.89
C HIS A 229 15.60 -0.27 16.30
N GLN A 230 16.40 0.71 16.72
CA GLN A 230 16.91 0.79 18.09
C GLN A 230 15.79 0.98 19.08
N GLN A 231 14.88 1.94 18.87
CA GLN A 231 13.74 2.19 19.75
C GLN A 231 12.80 0.97 19.80
N CYS A 232 12.50 0.32 18.67
CA CYS A 232 11.74 -0.92 18.66
C CYS A 232 12.43 -2.04 19.45
N THR A 233 13.76 -2.15 19.35
CA THR A 233 14.53 -3.16 20.11
C THR A 233 14.44 -2.93 21.62
N GLU A 234 14.54 -1.70 22.08
CA GLU A 234 14.40 -1.38 23.51
C GLU A 234 13.00 -1.68 24.05
N ILE A 235 11.96 -1.28 23.31
CA ILE A 235 10.56 -1.59 23.67
C ILE A 235 10.36 -3.11 23.79
N LEU A 236 10.80 -3.86 22.78
CA LEU A 236 10.63 -5.34 22.77
C LEU A 236 11.48 -6.04 23.82
N ARG A 237 12.67 -5.52 24.17
CA ARG A 237 13.50 -6.07 25.24
C ARG A 237 12.79 -5.95 26.58
N GLY A 238 12.34 -4.74 26.95
CA GLY A 238 11.60 -4.52 28.18
C GLY A 238 10.31 -5.32 28.24
N LEU A 239 9.55 -5.38 27.15
CA LEU A 239 8.35 -6.20 27.06
C LEU A 239 8.64 -7.69 27.28
N THR A 240 9.70 -8.21 26.67
CA THR A 240 10.06 -9.63 26.78
C THR A 240 10.41 -9.99 28.24
N GLU A 241 11.15 -9.15 28.92
CA GLU A 241 11.49 -9.31 30.34
C GLU A 241 10.21 -9.32 31.19
N THR A 242 9.33 -8.34 31.02
CA THR A 242 8.04 -8.25 31.75
C THR A 242 7.15 -9.48 31.50
N LEU A 243 7.04 -9.93 30.24
CA LEU A 243 6.23 -11.11 29.93
C LEU A 243 6.80 -12.42 30.50
N LEU A 244 8.14 -12.55 30.57
CA LEU A 244 8.79 -13.68 31.22
C LEU A 244 8.55 -13.68 32.74
N GLU A 245 8.56 -12.52 33.38
CA GLU A 245 8.19 -12.38 34.80
C GLU A 245 6.73 -12.77 35.03
N LYS A 246 5.79 -12.27 34.22
CA LYS A 246 4.37 -12.64 34.26
C LYS A 246 4.15 -14.15 34.04
N LYS A 247 4.90 -14.76 33.13
CA LYS A 247 4.88 -16.20 32.92
C LYS A 247 5.28 -16.96 34.19
N ASN A 248 6.36 -16.53 34.85
CA ASN A 248 6.83 -17.14 36.07
C ASN A 248 5.82 -16.93 37.24
N GLU A 249 5.24 -15.74 37.34
CA GLU A 249 4.16 -15.47 38.30
C GLU A 249 2.98 -16.43 38.09
N ALA A 250 2.53 -16.58 36.84
CA ALA A 250 1.44 -17.51 36.52
C ALA A 250 1.78 -18.96 36.83
N ALA A 251 3.04 -19.38 36.61
CA ALA A 251 3.49 -20.73 36.92
C ALA A 251 3.51 -21.03 38.43
N ASN A 252 3.81 -20.05 39.26
CA ASN A 252 3.92 -20.17 40.71
C ASN A 252 2.57 -19.93 41.44
N ARG A 253 1.53 -19.46 40.74
CA ARG A 253 0.19 -19.33 41.33
C ARG A 253 -0.37 -20.72 41.71
N PRO A 254 -0.85 -20.88 42.94
CA PRO A 254 -1.55 -22.10 43.34
C PRO A 254 -2.79 -22.29 42.46
N LYS A 255 -2.92 -23.48 41.87
CA LYS A 255 -4.13 -23.83 41.09
C LYS A 255 -5.31 -23.89 42.05
N MET A 256 -6.30 -23.04 41.82
CA MET A 256 -7.55 -23.11 42.56
C MET A 256 -8.31 -24.36 42.11
N GLU A 257 -8.78 -25.12 43.10
CA GLU A 257 -9.62 -26.30 42.85
C GLU A 257 -10.98 -25.83 42.31
N PHE A 258 -11.42 -26.41 41.21
CA PHE A 258 -12.71 -26.06 40.63
C PHE A 258 -13.83 -26.67 41.49
N VAL A 259 -14.55 -25.82 42.20
CA VAL A 259 -15.76 -26.23 42.95
C VAL A 259 -16.98 -25.84 42.10
N PRO A 260 -17.68 -26.83 41.52
CA PRO A 260 -18.88 -26.55 40.73
C PRO A 260 -19.99 -26.03 41.65
N LYS A 261 -20.57 -24.88 41.30
CA LYS A 261 -21.78 -24.38 41.99
C LYS A 261 -23.00 -25.13 41.47
N THR A 262 -23.84 -25.58 42.39
CA THR A 262 -25.15 -26.19 42.06
C THR A 262 -26.24 -25.13 41.99
N LEU A 263 -27.40 -25.48 41.44
CA LEU A 263 -28.56 -24.58 41.40
C LEU A 263 -29.02 -24.13 42.79
N ALA A 264 -28.74 -24.95 43.83
CA ALA A 264 -29.03 -24.58 45.22
C ALA A 264 -28.12 -23.47 45.77
N ASP A 265 -26.93 -23.30 45.19
CA ASP A 265 -25.96 -22.25 45.55
C ASP A 265 -26.27 -20.91 44.85
N LEU A 266 -27.21 -20.91 43.91
CA LEU A 266 -27.72 -19.69 43.26
C LEU A 266 -28.89 -19.22 44.11
N ASN A 267 -28.72 -18.09 44.85
CA ASN A 267 -29.83 -17.40 45.50
C ASN A 267 -30.86 -16.98 44.45
N VAL A 268 -31.88 -17.80 44.26
CA VAL A 268 -33.01 -17.52 43.36
C VAL A 268 -34.13 -16.82 44.17
N ASP A 269 -33.78 -16.10 45.23
CA ASP A 269 -34.71 -15.29 46.00
C ASP A 269 -35.07 -14.02 45.24
N GLY A 270 -36.04 -14.10 44.33
CA GLY A 270 -36.51 -12.95 43.59
C GLY A 270 -37.41 -13.20 42.40
N LEU A 271 -37.74 -14.44 42.09
CA LEU A 271 -38.82 -14.71 41.12
C LEU A 271 -40.18 -14.67 41.84
N PRO A 272 -41.14 -13.79 41.44
CA PRO A 272 -42.48 -13.80 42.02
C PRO A 272 -43.08 -15.16 41.76
N ALA A 273 -43.57 -15.78 42.86
CA ALA A 273 -44.34 -16.99 42.79
C ALA A 273 -45.57 -16.77 41.86
N ILE A 274 -45.59 -17.51 40.77
CA ILE A 274 -46.79 -17.61 39.97
C ILE A 274 -47.76 -18.46 40.78
N ASP A 275 -48.58 -17.78 41.55
CA ASP A 275 -49.68 -18.38 42.26
C ASP A 275 -50.77 -18.86 41.30
N GLY A 276 -51.15 -20.11 41.39
CA GLY A 276 -52.43 -20.59 40.91
C GLY A 276 -52.43 -21.45 39.65
N MET A 277 -52.32 -22.77 39.82
CA MET A 277 -53.46 -23.64 39.40
C MET A 277 -53.30 -25.08 39.93
N ASN A 278 -54.35 -25.50 40.52
CA ASN A 278 -54.64 -26.79 41.19
C ASN A 278 -54.22 -28.06 40.41
N GLY A 279 -53.69 -29.00 41.21
CA GLY A 279 -54.24 -30.37 41.29
C GLY A 279 -53.90 -31.36 40.19
N ALA A 280 -52.90 -32.21 40.46
CA ALA A 280 -53.07 -33.65 40.38
C ALA A 280 -51.74 -34.36 40.67
N SER A 281 -51.74 -35.10 41.78
CA SER A 281 -50.72 -36.08 42.13
C SER A 281 -50.58 -37.15 41.03
N ARG A 282 -49.36 -37.33 40.53
CA ARG A 282 -48.93 -38.66 40.03
C ARG A 282 -47.41 -38.82 40.24
N SER A 283 -47.14 -39.79 41.11
CA SER A 283 -45.85 -40.40 41.30
C SER A 283 -45.31 -40.99 39.98
N GLY A 284 -44.13 -40.62 39.61
CA GLY A 284 -43.39 -41.24 38.51
C GLY A 284 -41.91 -40.90 38.60
N SER A 285 -41.10 -41.89 38.83
CA SER A 285 -39.67 -41.84 38.92
C SER A 285 -39.04 -41.14 37.68
N PRO A 286 -37.94 -40.40 37.84
CA PRO A 286 -37.31 -39.75 36.71
C PRO A 286 -36.49 -40.78 35.92
N VAL A 287 -36.90 -40.98 34.66
CA VAL A 287 -36.08 -41.61 33.62
C VAL A 287 -35.00 -40.61 33.23
N TYR A 288 -33.77 -41.00 33.34
CA TYR A 288 -32.62 -40.29 32.82
C TYR A 288 -32.78 -40.14 31.30
N GLY A 289 -33.14 -38.96 30.85
CA GLY A 289 -33.12 -38.56 29.46
C GLY A 289 -31.88 -37.67 29.22
N ASP A 290 -31.08 -38.12 28.28
CA ASP A 290 -29.84 -37.54 27.79
C ASP A 290 -29.98 -36.04 27.48
N GLY A 291 -29.38 -35.20 28.32
CA GLY A 291 -29.49 -33.74 28.23
C GLY A 291 -28.42 -33.16 27.32
N LYS A 292 -28.89 -32.56 26.26
CA LYS A 292 -28.10 -31.71 25.35
C LYS A 292 -27.25 -30.71 26.13
N ARG A 293 -25.94 -30.77 25.95
CA ARG A 293 -24.98 -29.73 26.35
C ARG A 293 -25.36 -28.42 25.69
N SER A 294 -25.75 -27.46 26.48
CA SER A 294 -25.81 -26.06 26.08
C SER A 294 -24.38 -25.55 25.89
N GLN A 295 -23.98 -25.29 24.68
CA GLN A 295 -22.81 -24.49 24.41
C GLN A 295 -23.11 -23.07 24.88
N LEU A 296 -22.28 -22.58 25.80
CA LEU A 296 -22.21 -21.15 26.12
C LEU A 296 -21.79 -20.40 24.86
N GLU A 297 -22.74 -19.75 24.22
CA GLU A 297 -22.44 -18.75 23.17
C GLU A 297 -21.88 -17.50 23.85
N LEU A 298 -20.59 -17.27 23.69
CA LEU A 298 -19.90 -16.12 24.27
C LEU A 298 -19.92 -14.87 23.39
N PHE A 299 -20.49 -14.93 22.19
CA PHE A 299 -20.60 -13.77 21.31
C PHE A 299 -21.89 -13.77 20.52
N SER A 300 -22.84 -12.96 20.92
CA SER A 300 -23.95 -12.57 20.08
C SER A 300 -24.21 -11.08 20.20
N THR A 301 -23.76 -10.32 19.22
CA THR A 301 -24.44 -9.09 18.78
C THR A 301 -24.31 -9.00 17.27
N GLY A 302 -25.46 -9.11 16.58
CA GLY A 302 -25.51 -8.79 15.16
C GLY A 302 -26.16 -9.88 14.31
N ASN A 303 -27.41 -9.65 13.97
CA ASN A 303 -28.30 -10.42 13.12
C ASN A 303 -27.65 -11.02 11.86
N LEU A 304 -27.74 -12.34 11.72
CA LEU A 304 -27.72 -13.03 10.44
C LEU A 304 -28.66 -14.25 10.49
N PRO A 305 -29.35 -14.59 9.41
CA PRO A 305 -30.41 -15.58 9.41
C PRO A 305 -29.88 -17.01 9.47
N GLN A 306 -30.60 -17.84 10.20
CA GLN A 306 -30.40 -19.27 10.36
C GLN A 306 -30.34 -20.02 9.02
N SER A 307 -29.33 -20.88 8.90
CA SER A 307 -29.42 -22.08 8.07
C SER A 307 -29.10 -23.29 8.93
N THR A 308 -30.11 -24.13 9.11
CA THR A 308 -30.05 -25.41 9.81
C THR A 308 -29.32 -26.46 9.00
N ASN A 309 -28.46 -27.24 9.64
CA ASN A 309 -28.27 -28.70 9.56
C ASN A 309 -26.84 -29.11 9.80
N ALA A 310 -26.53 -29.42 11.04
CA ALA A 310 -25.37 -30.25 11.37
C ALA A 310 -25.87 -31.65 11.73
N SER A 311 -25.56 -32.64 10.94
CA SER A 311 -25.72 -34.06 11.27
C SER A 311 -24.43 -34.67 11.81
N PRO A 312 -24.51 -35.64 12.73
CA PRO A 312 -23.34 -36.14 13.46
C PRO A 312 -22.47 -37.11 12.66
N LEU A 313 -21.19 -37.15 13.01
CA LEU A 313 -20.18 -38.07 12.49
C LEU A 313 -20.58 -39.53 12.69
N PRO A 314 -20.48 -40.40 11.68
CA PRO A 314 -20.48 -41.85 11.85
C PRO A 314 -19.06 -42.40 11.92
N SER A 315 -18.88 -43.41 12.78
CA SER A 315 -17.72 -44.28 12.93
C SER A 315 -17.35 -45.02 11.63
N PRO A 316 -16.12 -45.52 11.51
CA PRO A 316 -15.60 -46.00 10.23
C PRO A 316 -16.13 -47.37 9.86
N SER A 317 -16.93 -47.46 8.82
CA SER A 317 -17.18 -48.74 8.12
C SER A 317 -16.53 -48.70 6.75
N LYS A 318 -15.77 -49.76 6.49
CA LYS A 318 -15.10 -50.02 5.19
C LYS A 318 -16.12 -50.12 4.06
N SER A 319 -15.94 -49.37 3.00
CA SER A 319 -16.58 -49.63 1.72
C SER A 319 -15.83 -48.95 0.55
N PRO A 320 -16.03 -49.37 -0.70
CA PRO A 320 -14.98 -49.60 -1.67
C PRO A 320 -14.55 -48.34 -2.41
N ALA A 321 -13.36 -48.45 -3.03
CA ALA A 321 -12.69 -47.44 -3.83
C ALA A 321 -13.64 -46.68 -4.75
N ARG A 322 -13.84 -45.39 -4.47
CA ARG A 322 -14.31 -44.40 -5.47
C ARG A 322 -13.11 -43.89 -6.22
N THR A 323 -13.15 -44.03 -7.51
CA THR A 323 -12.28 -43.35 -8.49
C THR A 323 -12.15 -41.87 -8.13
N PRO A 324 -10.93 -41.28 -8.13
CA PRO A 324 -10.76 -39.89 -7.85
C PRO A 324 -11.44 -39.05 -8.93
N VAL A 325 -12.42 -38.26 -8.54
CA VAL A 325 -12.93 -37.18 -9.37
C VAL A 325 -11.77 -36.22 -9.59
N PRO A 326 -11.42 -35.85 -10.84
CA PRO A 326 -10.36 -34.90 -11.10
C PRO A 326 -10.72 -33.57 -10.42
N LYS A 327 -9.90 -33.16 -9.46
CA LYS A 327 -10.05 -31.85 -8.81
C LYS A 327 -9.81 -30.78 -9.88
N GLN A 328 -10.82 -29.99 -10.17
CA GLN A 328 -10.70 -28.88 -11.12
C GLN A 328 -9.69 -27.84 -10.56
N PRO A 329 -8.83 -27.26 -11.41
CA PRO A 329 -7.93 -26.19 -11.02
C PRO A 329 -8.72 -25.04 -10.41
N CYS A 330 -8.29 -24.56 -9.23
CA CYS A 330 -9.00 -23.48 -8.55
C CYS A 330 -8.07 -22.64 -7.66
N CYS A 331 -8.50 -21.45 -7.36
CA CYS A 331 -7.87 -20.52 -6.41
C CYS A 331 -8.93 -19.93 -5.45
N THR A 332 -8.47 -19.43 -4.33
CA THR A 332 -9.28 -18.67 -3.37
C THR A 332 -8.86 -17.21 -3.39
N ALA A 333 -9.84 -16.31 -3.43
CA ALA A 333 -9.62 -14.88 -3.38
C ALA A 333 -9.07 -14.46 -2.01
N LEU A 334 -7.98 -13.71 -2.00
CA LEU A 334 -7.37 -13.13 -0.81
C LEU A 334 -7.95 -11.75 -0.48
N TYR A 335 -8.50 -11.06 -1.47
CA TYR A 335 -9.06 -9.71 -1.39
C TYR A 335 -10.23 -9.56 -2.34
N ASP A 336 -11.09 -8.57 -2.08
CA ASP A 336 -12.12 -8.14 -3.03
C ASP A 336 -11.47 -7.58 -4.30
N PHE A 337 -11.97 -7.96 -5.46
CA PHE A 337 -11.58 -7.40 -6.74
C PHE A 337 -12.80 -6.86 -7.48
N GLU A 338 -12.80 -5.55 -7.74
CA GLU A 338 -13.84 -4.87 -8.50
C GLU A 338 -13.32 -4.60 -9.92
N PRO A 339 -14.04 -5.07 -10.98
CA PRO A 339 -13.63 -4.86 -12.36
C PRO A 339 -13.61 -3.38 -12.71
N GLU A 340 -12.49 -2.91 -13.26
CA GLU A 340 -12.37 -1.54 -13.81
C GLU A 340 -12.51 -1.53 -15.33
N ASN A 341 -12.24 -2.66 -16.00
CA ASN A 341 -12.25 -2.79 -17.45
C ASN A 341 -13.23 -3.88 -17.92
N PRO A 342 -13.78 -3.74 -19.14
CA PRO A 342 -14.59 -4.79 -19.75
C PRO A 342 -13.78 -6.09 -19.91
N GLY A 343 -14.32 -7.21 -19.41
CA GLY A 343 -13.68 -8.52 -19.46
C GLY A 343 -12.99 -8.94 -18.15
N GLU A 344 -12.88 -8.07 -17.17
CA GLU A 344 -12.38 -8.44 -15.83
C GLU A 344 -13.47 -9.16 -15.02
N LEU A 345 -13.02 -10.08 -14.14
CA LEU A 345 -13.89 -10.91 -13.28
C LEU A 345 -13.86 -10.40 -11.85
N GLY A 346 -14.94 -9.77 -11.41
CA GLY A 346 -15.09 -9.33 -10.02
C GLY A 346 -15.44 -10.46 -9.07
N PHE A 347 -14.87 -10.41 -7.85
CA PHE A 347 -15.10 -11.37 -6.78
C PHE A 347 -14.87 -10.74 -5.39
N LYS A 348 -15.29 -11.45 -4.36
CA LYS A 348 -15.11 -11.06 -2.96
C LYS A 348 -14.04 -11.93 -2.28
N GLU A 349 -13.47 -11.42 -1.20
CA GLU A 349 -12.56 -12.18 -0.35
C GLU A 349 -13.16 -13.53 0.06
N ASN A 350 -12.34 -14.58 0.04
CA ASN A 350 -12.70 -15.98 0.29
C ASN A 350 -13.57 -16.65 -0.81
N ASP A 351 -13.86 -15.99 -1.91
CA ASP A 351 -14.50 -16.65 -3.05
C ASP A 351 -13.60 -17.69 -3.67
N THR A 352 -14.20 -18.83 -4.08
CA THR A 352 -13.48 -19.87 -4.83
C THR A 352 -13.72 -19.71 -6.32
N ILE A 353 -12.63 -19.51 -7.06
CA ILE A 353 -12.64 -19.26 -8.50
C ILE A 353 -12.04 -20.48 -9.21
N THR A 354 -12.75 -21.02 -10.21
CA THR A 354 -12.21 -22.07 -11.07
C THR A 354 -11.25 -21.44 -12.06
N LEU A 355 -10.00 -21.91 -12.09
CA LEU A 355 -8.98 -21.45 -13.02
C LEU A 355 -9.21 -22.09 -14.41
N ILE A 356 -9.16 -21.29 -15.45
CA ILE A 356 -9.26 -21.73 -16.86
C ILE A 356 -7.87 -21.77 -17.48
N GLN A 357 -7.14 -20.66 -17.42
CA GLN A 357 -5.77 -20.57 -17.91
C GLN A 357 -4.99 -19.44 -17.23
N ARG A 358 -3.67 -19.50 -17.34
CA ARG A 358 -2.78 -18.40 -17.04
C ARG A 358 -2.56 -17.58 -18.30
N VAL A 359 -2.94 -16.30 -18.29
CA VAL A 359 -2.84 -15.41 -19.44
C VAL A 359 -1.41 -14.91 -19.61
N ASP A 360 -0.83 -14.44 -18.51
CA ASP A 360 0.56 -13.99 -18.42
C ASP A 360 1.10 -14.13 -16.98
N GLU A 361 2.23 -13.47 -16.67
CA GLU A 361 2.85 -13.53 -15.32
C GLU A 361 1.97 -12.91 -14.25
N ASN A 362 1.10 -11.97 -14.59
CA ASN A 362 0.31 -11.16 -13.68
C ASN A 362 -1.19 -11.49 -13.70
N TRP A 363 -1.71 -12.22 -14.73
CA TRP A 363 -3.14 -12.42 -14.94
C TRP A 363 -3.53 -13.87 -15.13
N PHE A 364 -4.64 -14.24 -14.47
CA PHE A 364 -5.39 -15.48 -14.71
C PHE A 364 -6.70 -15.19 -15.45
N GLU A 365 -7.18 -16.18 -16.18
CA GLU A 365 -8.57 -16.29 -16.59
C GLU A 365 -9.26 -17.35 -15.75
N GLY A 366 -10.43 -17.04 -15.21
CA GLY A 366 -11.19 -17.96 -14.38
C GLY A 366 -12.69 -17.74 -14.45
N LYS A 367 -13.40 -18.57 -13.70
CA LYS A 367 -14.87 -18.59 -13.67
C LYS A 367 -15.38 -18.63 -12.24
N ILE A 368 -16.33 -17.75 -11.94
CA ILE A 368 -17.08 -17.73 -10.68
C ILE A 368 -18.54 -17.39 -10.94
N ASN A 369 -19.47 -18.08 -10.29
CA ASN A 369 -20.92 -17.84 -10.41
C ASN A 369 -21.44 -17.77 -11.86
N GLY A 370 -20.86 -18.57 -12.75
CA GLY A 370 -21.26 -18.61 -14.17
C GLY A 370 -20.65 -17.50 -15.04
N ARG A 371 -19.92 -16.54 -14.47
CA ARG A 371 -19.21 -15.47 -15.19
C ARG A 371 -17.74 -15.88 -15.40
N THR A 372 -17.19 -15.54 -16.56
CA THR A 372 -15.79 -15.77 -16.91
C THR A 372 -15.12 -14.42 -17.16
N GLY A 373 -13.86 -14.27 -16.74
CA GLY A 373 -13.08 -13.07 -17.00
C GLY A 373 -11.68 -13.14 -16.42
N TYR A 374 -10.96 -12.04 -16.56
CA TYR A 374 -9.56 -11.90 -16.17
C TYR A 374 -9.43 -11.28 -14.79
N PHE A 375 -8.40 -11.70 -14.03
CA PHE A 375 -8.13 -11.14 -12.71
C PHE A 375 -6.64 -11.30 -12.34
N PRO A 376 -6.11 -10.42 -11.44
CA PRO A 376 -4.69 -10.44 -11.09
C PRO A 376 -4.30 -11.66 -10.25
N VAL A 377 -3.14 -12.25 -10.56
CA VAL A 377 -2.55 -13.38 -9.80
C VAL A 377 -2.32 -13.03 -8.35
N SER A 378 -1.96 -11.78 -8.05
CA SER A 378 -1.68 -11.28 -6.70
C SER A 378 -2.90 -11.17 -5.78
N TYR A 379 -4.11 -11.28 -6.31
CA TYR A 379 -5.36 -11.22 -5.55
C TYR A 379 -5.89 -12.58 -5.10
N VAL A 380 -5.21 -13.66 -5.50
CA VAL A 380 -5.69 -15.02 -5.23
C VAL A 380 -4.58 -15.95 -4.74
N GLN A 381 -4.95 -16.94 -3.95
CA GLN A 381 -4.11 -18.05 -3.57
C GLN A 381 -4.52 -19.30 -4.36
N VAL A 382 -3.61 -19.85 -5.17
CA VAL A 382 -3.86 -21.08 -5.93
C VAL A 382 -3.96 -22.26 -4.97
N VAL A 383 -5.11 -22.94 -4.98
CA VAL A 383 -5.38 -24.14 -4.16
C VAL A 383 -5.08 -25.40 -4.98
N GLN A 384 -5.53 -25.42 -6.23
CA GLN A 384 -5.23 -26.47 -7.19
C GLN A 384 -4.67 -25.83 -8.46
N PRO A 385 -3.41 -26.09 -8.82
CA PRO A 385 -2.79 -25.44 -9.97
C PRO A 385 -3.39 -25.94 -11.30
N LEU A 386 -3.22 -25.16 -12.34
CA LEU A 386 -3.45 -25.58 -13.71
C LEU A 386 -2.49 -26.71 -14.09
N PRO A 387 -2.91 -27.67 -14.92
CA PRO A 387 -2.10 -28.84 -15.33
C PRO A 387 -0.85 -28.44 -16.11
#